data_e92d9ed1ace338f82c500916b80acc41
#
_entry.id   e92d9ed1ace338f82c500916b80acc41
#
_cell.length_a   1.000
_cell.length_b   1.000
_cell.length_c   1.000
_cell.angle_alpha   90.00
_cell.angle_beta   90.00
_cell.angle_gamma   90.00
#
_symmetry.space_group_name_H-M   'P 1'
#
loop_
_entity.id
_entity.type
_entity.pdbx_description
1 polymer ?
#
loop_
_entity_poly.entity_id
_entity_poly.type
_entity_poly.pdbx_seq_one_letter_code
_entity_poly.pdbx_strand_id
1 'polypeptide(L)'
;MRVILRIEKLSKHYIIKSGAFSKRQVIRAVQEVSFQLVENQSLGLIGESGSGKSTVANLVLRLIKPSGGRIELFGEDITLMKEEEMRRYRKDIQIIFQYTNDVLDPQMTVDELLKEPLKIHGIVKDGELDQEVERLLEQVGLSPSERWKLPGQLSGGQNQRIIIARAIATRARLIVCDEPVSALDVSVQGQILNLLISLKEELNLSYLFISHDIKVIRHMCDRIAVMKNGEIVEMGDVEDVLDNPQHEYTRKLIEAML
;
A
#
# COMPACT_ATOMS: atom_id res chain seq x y z
N MET A 1 16.35 6.70 14.14
CA MET A 1 15.46 5.87 13.31
C MET A 1 15.95 5.89 11.87
N ARG A 2 15.95 4.76 11.17
CA ARG A 2 16.46 4.67 9.79
C ARG A 2 15.34 5.05 8.81
N VAL A 3 15.60 5.99 7.89
CA VAL A 3 14.66 6.30 6.80
C VAL A 3 14.69 5.17 5.78
N ILE A 4 13.52 4.60 5.47
CA ILE A 4 13.35 3.51 4.49
C ILE A 4 12.77 3.99 3.16
N LEU A 5 11.97 5.06 3.19
CA LEU A 5 11.42 5.72 2.01
C LEU A 5 11.58 7.24 2.18
N ARG A 6 12.17 7.90 1.18
CA ARG A 6 12.23 9.35 1.09
C ARG A 6 11.72 9.79 -0.26
N ILE A 7 10.79 10.71 -0.23
CA ILE A 7 10.18 11.34 -1.39
C ILE A 7 10.53 12.83 -1.36
N GLU A 8 11.08 13.34 -2.46
CA GLU A 8 11.50 14.73 -2.57
C GLU A 8 10.92 15.35 -3.85
N LYS A 9 10.05 16.34 -3.69
CA LYS A 9 9.39 17.13 -4.76
C LYS A 9 8.83 16.26 -5.88
N LEU A 10 8.24 15.10 -5.49
CA LEU A 10 7.70 14.13 -6.44
C LEU A 10 6.54 14.72 -7.21
N SER A 11 6.57 14.58 -8.53
CA SER A 11 5.56 15.13 -9.42
C SER A 11 5.13 14.12 -10.48
N LYS A 12 3.82 14.15 -10.82
CA LYS A 12 3.26 13.36 -11.93
C LYS A 12 2.24 14.16 -12.70
N HIS A 13 2.51 14.29 -13.99
CA HIS A 13 1.61 14.94 -14.92
C HIS A 13 1.17 13.95 -16.01
N TYR A 14 -0.13 13.97 -16.32
CA TYR A 14 -0.70 13.23 -17.44
C TYR A 14 -1.11 14.20 -18.54
N ILE A 15 -0.77 13.89 -19.79
CA ILE A 15 -1.15 14.69 -20.96
C ILE A 15 -2.28 13.96 -21.67
N ILE A 16 -3.48 14.52 -21.61
CA ILE A 16 -4.65 14.00 -22.30
C ILE A 16 -4.84 14.76 -23.62
N LYS A 17 -4.98 14.01 -24.72
CA LYS A 17 -5.35 14.54 -26.04
C LYS A 17 -6.79 14.10 -26.32
N SER A 18 -7.72 15.02 -26.30
CA SER A 18 -9.16 14.80 -26.52
C SER A 18 -9.54 14.93 -28.02
N GLY A 19 -8.85 14.22 -28.93
CA GLY A 19 -9.09 14.26 -30.36
C GLY A 19 -7.99 14.94 -31.18
N ALA A 20 -8.05 14.80 -32.53
CA ALA A 20 -6.98 15.22 -33.45
C ALA A 20 -6.71 16.73 -33.46
N PHE A 21 -7.70 17.57 -33.09
CA PHE A 21 -7.61 19.05 -33.12
C PHE A 21 -7.80 19.68 -31.71
N SER A 22 -7.84 18.90 -30.64
CA SER A 22 -8.10 19.39 -29.27
C SER A 22 -6.80 19.88 -28.60
N LYS A 23 -6.93 20.94 -27.78
CA LYS A 23 -5.84 21.43 -26.93
C LYS A 23 -5.40 20.31 -25.99
N ARG A 24 -4.09 20.15 -25.82
CA ARG A 24 -3.51 19.25 -24.81
C ARG A 24 -3.94 19.73 -23.41
N GLN A 25 -4.61 18.88 -22.67
CA GLN A 25 -4.92 19.12 -21.28
C GLN A 25 -3.86 18.43 -20.42
N VAL A 26 -3.26 19.15 -19.49
CA VAL A 26 -2.30 18.61 -18.51
C VAL A 26 -3.02 18.42 -17.20
N ILE A 27 -3.14 17.17 -16.74
CA ILE A 27 -3.61 16.84 -15.39
C ILE A 27 -2.39 16.68 -14.49
N ARG A 28 -2.29 17.52 -13.47
CA ARG A 28 -1.23 17.46 -12.46
C ARG A 28 -1.73 16.60 -11.30
N ALA A 29 -1.49 15.29 -11.38
CA ALA A 29 -1.98 14.34 -10.40
C ALA A 29 -1.18 14.36 -9.09
N VAL A 30 0.13 14.69 -9.16
CA VAL A 30 1.02 14.89 -7.99
C VAL A 30 1.91 16.09 -8.28
N GLN A 31 2.02 17.01 -7.31
CA GLN A 31 2.71 18.29 -7.43
C GLN A 31 3.68 18.47 -6.25
N GLU A 32 4.97 18.28 -6.50
CA GLU A 32 6.08 18.51 -5.56
C GLU A 32 5.89 17.89 -4.16
N VAL A 33 5.26 16.71 -4.08
CA VAL A 33 5.03 16.00 -2.83
C VAL A 33 6.36 15.56 -2.22
N SER A 34 6.52 15.82 -0.92
CA SER A 34 7.71 15.45 -0.15
C SER A 34 7.33 14.88 1.19
N PHE A 35 7.86 13.71 1.55
CA PHE A 35 7.72 13.09 2.85
C PHE A 35 8.79 12.02 3.09
N GLN A 36 8.87 11.54 4.33
CA GLN A 36 9.76 10.45 4.71
C GLN A 36 8.98 9.44 5.55
N LEU A 37 9.33 8.17 5.38
CA LEU A 37 8.87 7.07 6.20
C LEU A 37 10.08 6.39 6.83
N VAL A 38 10.06 6.21 8.14
CA VAL A 38 11.12 5.52 8.88
C VAL A 38 10.74 4.06 9.13
N GLU A 39 11.73 3.26 9.48
CA GLU A 39 11.55 1.84 9.78
C GLU A 39 10.56 1.64 10.94
N ASN A 40 9.69 0.64 10.82
CA ASN A 40 8.63 0.30 11.78
C ASN A 40 7.56 1.39 11.98
N GLN A 41 7.47 2.35 11.08
CA GLN A 41 6.46 3.41 11.12
C GLN A 41 5.34 3.14 10.11
N SER A 42 4.12 3.59 10.46
CA SER A 42 2.99 3.69 9.53
C SER A 42 2.72 5.16 9.22
N LEU A 43 2.77 5.53 7.93
CA LEU A 43 2.40 6.86 7.44
C LEU A 43 1.06 6.77 6.70
N GLY A 44 0.04 7.45 7.22
CA GLY A 44 -1.26 7.60 6.59
C GLY A 44 -1.24 8.67 5.50
N LEU A 45 -1.87 8.39 4.36
CA LEU A 45 -2.09 9.36 3.29
C LEU A 45 -3.58 9.51 3.08
N ILE A 46 -4.16 10.67 3.44
CA ILE A 46 -5.59 10.95 3.35
C ILE A 46 -5.90 12.11 2.41
N GLY A 47 -7.16 12.23 2.01
CA GLY A 47 -7.69 13.29 1.16
C GLY A 47 -8.87 12.78 0.35
N GLU A 48 -9.59 13.69 -0.32
CA GLU A 48 -10.71 13.36 -1.18
C GLU A 48 -10.34 12.41 -2.32
N SER A 49 -11.36 11.77 -2.93
CA SER A 49 -11.15 11.00 -4.17
C SER A 49 -10.56 11.91 -5.26
N GLY A 50 -9.55 11.40 -5.97
CA GLY A 50 -8.84 12.20 -6.99
C GLY A 50 -7.78 13.16 -6.45
N SER A 51 -7.49 13.21 -5.14
CA SER A 51 -6.42 14.06 -4.59
C SER A 51 -5.00 13.63 -4.96
N GLY A 52 -4.82 12.42 -5.55
CA GLY A 52 -3.52 11.92 -6.01
C GLY A 52 -2.90 10.79 -5.18
N LYS A 53 -3.56 10.30 -4.11
CA LYS A 53 -3.04 9.28 -3.20
C LYS A 53 -2.57 7.99 -3.89
N SER A 54 -3.44 7.34 -4.66
CA SER A 54 -3.09 6.12 -5.40
C SER A 54 -2.03 6.38 -6.49
N THR A 55 -1.95 7.62 -7.02
CA THR A 55 -0.85 8.01 -7.91
C THR A 55 0.48 8.04 -7.15
N VAL A 56 0.50 8.55 -5.91
CA VAL A 56 1.70 8.48 -5.03
C VAL A 56 2.08 7.05 -4.75
N ALA A 57 1.11 6.16 -4.40
CA ALA A 57 1.37 4.73 -4.22
C ALA A 57 2.04 4.10 -5.44
N ASN A 58 1.46 4.32 -6.63
CA ASN A 58 1.99 3.79 -7.89
C ASN A 58 3.40 4.34 -8.23
N LEU A 59 3.69 5.59 -7.86
CA LEU A 59 5.02 6.19 -8.02
C LEU A 59 6.03 5.55 -7.05
N VAL A 60 5.68 5.40 -5.78
CA VAL A 60 6.51 4.75 -4.76
C VAL A 60 6.84 3.32 -5.15
N LEU A 61 5.86 2.57 -5.64
CA LEU A 61 6.02 1.21 -6.17
C LEU A 61 6.76 1.16 -7.52
N ARG A 62 7.04 2.32 -8.12
CA ARG A 62 7.62 2.39 -9.48
C ARG A 62 6.81 1.61 -10.53
N LEU A 63 5.49 1.49 -10.34
CA LEU A 63 4.56 1.00 -11.37
C LEU A 63 4.35 2.02 -12.48
N ILE A 64 4.49 3.30 -12.15
CA ILE A 64 4.51 4.42 -13.11
C ILE A 64 5.76 5.26 -12.89
N LYS A 65 6.26 5.88 -13.96
CA LYS A 65 7.43 6.79 -13.90
C LYS A 65 7.00 8.17 -13.41
N PRO A 66 7.76 8.81 -12.51
CA PRO A 66 7.53 10.20 -12.13
C PRO A 66 7.80 11.15 -13.31
N SER A 67 7.20 12.34 -13.27
CA SER A 67 7.49 13.45 -14.17
C SER A 67 8.59 14.36 -13.63
N GLY A 68 8.86 14.31 -12.32
CA GLY A 68 9.90 15.06 -11.64
C GLY A 68 10.03 14.62 -10.18
N GLY A 69 11.06 15.11 -9.50
CA GLY A 69 11.36 14.76 -8.12
C GLY A 69 12.22 13.51 -7.98
N ARG A 70 12.34 13.03 -6.72
CA ARG A 70 13.22 11.91 -6.37
C ARG A 70 12.51 10.92 -5.44
N ILE A 71 12.79 9.64 -5.64
CA ILE A 71 12.34 8.53 -4.80
C ILE A 71 13.57 7.76 -4.33
N GLU A 72 13.83 7.77 -3.03
CA GLU A 72 14.88 6.99 -2.40
C GLU A 72 14.24 5.88 -1.57
N LEU A 73 14.58 4.63 -1.85
CA LEU A 73 14.08 3.44 -1.16
C LEU A 73 15.26 2.70 -0.54
N PHE A 74 15.24 2.50 0.78
CA PHE A 74 16.31 1.86 1.57
C PHE A 74 17.71 2.48 1.38
N GLY A 75 17.77 3.79 1.09
CA GLY A 75 19.00 4.53 0.84
C GLY A 75 19.46 4.56 -0.61
N GLU A 76 18.70 3.93 -1.52
CA GLU A 76 19.03 3.88 -2.95
C GLU A 76 18.04 4.73 -3.77
N ASP A 77 18.55 5.51 -4.70
CA ASP A 77 17.73 6.29 -5.63
C ASP A 77 17.13 5.38 -6.71
N ILE A 78 15.82 5.14 -6.59
CA ILE A 78 15.07 4.31 -7.53
C ILE A 78 14.33 5.10 -8.61
N THR A 79 14.47 6.43 -8.64
CA THR A 79 13.66 7.36 -9.44
C THR A 79 13.60 7.01 -10.93
N LEU A 80 14.74 6.69 -11.51
CA LEU A 80 14.87 6.40 -12.94
C LEU A 80 15.36 4.97 -13.23
N MET A 81 15.42 4.11 -12.22
CA MET A 81 15.82 2.71 -12.40
C MET A 81 14.99 2.02 -13.46
N LYS A 82 15.62 1.17 -14.25
CA LYS A 82 14.95 0.29 -15.20
C LYS A 82 14.23 -0.85 -14.45
N GLU A 83 13.25 -1.48 -15.11
CA GLU A 83 12.48 -2.57 -14.47
C GLU A 83 13.38 -3.75 -14.05
N GLU A 84 14.41 -4.05 -14.82
CA GLU A 84 15.41 -5.09 -14.49
C GLU A 84 16.12 -4.81 -13.17
N GLU A 85 16.46 -3.54 -12.91
CA GLU A 85 17.09 -3.08 -11.67
C GLU A 85 16.09 -3.06 -10.52
N MET A 86 14.82 -2.70 -10.80
CA MET A 86 13.73 -2.69 -9.81
C MET A 86 13.36 -4.09 -9.30
N ARG A 87 13.60 -5.16 -10.07
CA ARG A 87 13.29 -6.55 -9.67
C ARG A 87 13.89 -6.92 -8.31
N ARG A 88 15.09 -6.47 -8.00
CA ARG A 88 15.77 -6.75 -6.72
C ARG A 88 15.06 -6.13 -5.51
N TYR A 89 14.32 -5.02 -5.72
CA TYR A 89 13.57 -4.34 -4.66
C TYR A 89 12.13 -4.84 -4.53
N ARG A 90 11.59 -5.55 -5.54
CA ARG A 90 10.21 -6.04 -5.54
C ARG A 90 9.87 -6.92 -4.35
N LYS A 91 10.83 -7.70 -3.84
CA LYS A 91 10.63 -8.49 -2.62
C LYS A 91 10.53 -7.63 -1.36
N ASP A 92 11.24 -6.49 -1.31
CA ASP A 92 11.33 -5.63 -0.13
C ASP A 92 10.18 -4.61 -0.03
N ILE A 93 9.47 -4.35 -1.16
CA ILE A 93 8.32 -3.47 -1.23
C ILE A 93 7.14 -4.18 -1.89
N GLN A 94 6.03 -4.28 -1.18
CA GLN A 94 4.81 -4.96 -1.62
C GLN A 94 3.60 -4.06 -1.55
N ILE A 95 2.48 -4.50 -2.14
CA ILE A 95 1.22 -3.76 -2.13
C ILE A 95 0.06 -4.66 -1.73
N ILE A 96 -0.86 -4.08 -0.95
CA ILE A 96 -2.20 -4.62 -0.66
C ILE A 96 -3.20 -3.68 -1.32
N PHE A 97 -3.92 -4.18 -2.33
CA PHE A 97 -4.89 -3.42 -3.12
C PHE A 97 -6.28 -3.41 -2.50
N GLN A 98 -7.11 -2.45 -2.93
CA GLN A 98 -8.49 -2.26 -2.54
C GLN A 98 -9.41 -3.41 -2.97
N TYR A 99 -9.26 -3.93 -4.19
CA TYR A 99 -10.16 -4.93 -4.77
C TYR A 99 -9.51 -6.31 -4.76
N THR A 100 -10.10 -7.25 -4.00
CA THR A 100 -9.61 -8.63 -3.88
C THR A 100 -9.80 -9.44 -5.17
N ASN A 101 -10.89 -9.19 -5.90
CA ASN A 101 -11.29 -9.99 -7.06
C ASN A 101 -10.36 -9.82 -8.28
N ASP A 102 -9.67 -8.67 -8.38
CA ASP A 102 -8.80 -8.37 -9.51
C ASP A 102 -7.32 -8.72 -9.25
N VAL A 103 -7.00 -9.11 -8.01
CA VAL A 103 -5.61 -9.34 -7.56
C VAL A 103 -5.24 -10.82 -7.53
N LEU A 104 -6.20 -11.69 -7.21
CA LEU A 104 -6.02 -13.13 -7.15
C LEU A 104 -6.47 -13.76 -8.46
N ASP A 105 -5.59 -14.55 -9.10
CA ASP A 105 -6.00 -15.34 -10.26
C ASP A 105 -7.09 -16.34 -9.84
N PRO A 106 -8.31 -16.26 -10.40
CA PRO A 106 -9.42 -17.11 -10.00
C PRO A 106 -9.25 -18.59 -10.35
N GLN A 107 -8.26 -18.91 -11.18
CA GLN A 107 -7.94 -20.28 -11.61
C GLN A 107 -6.83 -20.93 -10.78
N MET A 108 -6.11 -20.15 -9.97
CA MET A 108 -5.06 -20.65 -9.09
C MET A 108 -5.62 -21.00 -7.71
N THR A 109 -5.18 -22.11 -7.15
CA THR A 109 -5.43 -22.44 -5.75
C THR A 109 -4.68 -21.48 -4.81
N VAL A 110 -5.11 -21.37 -3.56
CA VAL A 110 -4.39 -20.61 -2.53
C VAL A 110 -2.95 -21.08 -2.39
N ASP A 111 -2.70 -22.39 -2.50
CA ASP A 111 -1.36 -22.99 -2.48
C ASP A 111 -0.47 -22.42 -3.59
N GLU A 112 -0.98 -22.37 -4.81
CA GLU A 112 -0.26 -21.82 -5.97
C GLU A 112 -0.02 -20.33 -5.82
N LEU A 113 -1.03 -19.57 -5.38
CA LEU A 113 -0.96 -18.12 -5.15
C LEU A 113 0.11 -17.75 -4.10
N LEU A 114 0.26 -18.56 -3.04
CA LEU A 114 1.26 -18.31 -2.00
C LEU A 114 2.66 -18.82 -2.40
N LYS A 115 2.75 -19.90 -3.15
CA LYS A 115 4.02 -20.43 -3.67
C LYS A 115 4.64 -19.54 -4.75
N GLU A 116 3.83 -18.86 -5.52
CA GLU A 116 4.29 -17.99 -6.61
C GLU A 116 5.37 -16.98 -6.15
N PRO A 117 5.09 -16.06 -5.17
CA PRO A 117 6.08 -15.09 -4.71
C PRO A 117 7.27 -15.75 -4.02
N LEU A 118 7.08 -16.87 -3.30
CA LEU A 118 8.16 -17.61 -2.66
C LEU A 118 9.18 -18.12 -3.69
N LYS A 119 8.69 -18.67 -4.82
CA LYS A 119 9.52 -19.18 -5.91
C LYS A 119 10.19 -18.07 -6.71
N ILE A 120 9.42 -17.03 -7.10
CA ILE A 120 9.94 -15.91 -7.91
C ILE A 120 11.10 -15.22 -7.20
N HIS A 121 11.00 -15.04 -5.87
CA HIS A 121 12.01 -14.33 -5.08
C HIS A 121 13.02 -15.26 -4.37
N GLY A 122 12.87 -16.58 -4.52
CA GLY A 122 13.78 -17.56 -3.91
C GLY A 122 13.82 -17.45 -2.38
N ILE A 123 12.66 -17.24 -1.75
CA ILE A 123 12.56 -16.99 -0.29
C ILE A 123 12.91 -18.23 0.52
N VAL A 124 12.48 -19.38 0.05
CA VAL A 124 12.75 -20.71 0.62
C VAL A 124 13.13 -21.69 -0.49
N LYS A 125 13.73 -22.82 -0.11
CA LYS A 125 14.04 -23.90 -1.05
C LYS A 125 12.75 -24.65 -1.45
N ASP A 126 12.77 -25.29 -2.60
CA ASP A 126 11.58 -26.01 -3.12
C ASP A 126 11.01 -27.04 -2.14
N GLY A 127 11.85 -27.75 -1.38
CA GLY A 127 11.41 -28.71 -0.37
C GLY A 127 10.76 -28.11 0.89
N GLU A 128 10.85 -26.78 1.08
CA GLU A 128 10.31 -26.03 2.23
C GLU A 128 9.02 -25.29 1.89
N LEU A 129 8.62 -25.27 0.61
CA LEU A 129 7.47 -24.48 0.12
C LEU A 129 6.16 -24.83 0.81
N ASP A 130 5.88 -26.10 1.03
CA ASP A 130 4.63 -26.55 1.66
C ASP A 130 4.54 -26.08 3.11
N GLN A 131 5.62 -26.22 3.85
CA GLN A 131 5.70 -25.77 5.23
C GLN A 131 5.56 -24.25 5.34
N GLU A 132 6.17 -23.49 4.42
CA GLU A 132 6.08 -22.03 4.40
C GLU A 132 4.66 -21.56 4.04
N VAL A 133 3.97 -22.25 3.12
CA VAL A 133 2.55 -21.95 2.81
C VAL A 133 1.67 -22.16 4.04
N GLU A 134 1.84 -23.26 4.78
CA GLU A 134 1.09 -23.52 6.01
C GLU A 134 1.36 -22.44 7.05
N ARG A 135 2.62 -22.07 7.26
CA ARG A 135 3.01 -20.99 8.17
C ARG A 135 2.36 -19.65 7.79
N LEU A 136 2.35 -19.30 6.50
CA LEU A 136 1.73 -18.07 6.01
C LEU A 136 0.21 -18.05 6.25
N LEU A 137 -0.47 -19.18 6.02
CA LEU A 137 -1.90 -19.30 6.29
C LEU A 137 -2.21 -19.12 7.77
N GLU A 138 -1.45 -19.76 8.66
CA GLU A 138 -1.59 -19.62 10.11
C GLU A 138 -1.34 -18.18 10.57
N GLN A 139 -0.31 -17.50 10.03
CA GLN A 139 0.00 -16.10 10.35
C GLN A 139 -1.15 -15.15 10.01
N VAL A 140 -1.91 -15.42 8.96
CA VAL A 140 -3.08 -14.61 8.62
C VAL A 140 -4.38 -15.15 9.22
N GLY A 141 -4.31 -16.14 10.12
CA GLY A 141 -5.46 -16.71 10.82
C GLY A 141 -6.39 -17.52 9.91
N LEU A 142 -5.82 -18.23 8.92
CA LEU A 142 -6.51 -19.20 8.07
C LEU A 142 -6.06 -20.63 8.38
N SER A 143 -6.98 -21.61 8.20
CA SER A 143 -6.63 -23.02 8.33
C SER A 143 -5.71 -23.46 7.18
N PRO A 144 -4.69 -24.29 7.43
CA PRO A 144 -3.89 -24.93 6.37
C PRO A 144 -4.75 -25.68 5.32
N SER A 145 -5.94 -26.15 5.68
CA SER A 145 -6.87 -26.81 4.75
C SER A 145 -7.41 -25.88 3.65
N GLU A 146 -7.37 -24.54 3.87
CA GLU A 146 -7.81 -23.57 2.87
C GLU A 146 -6.89 -23.53 1.65
N ARG A 147 -5.66 -24.06 1.72
CA ARG A 147 -4.67 -24.04 0.66
C ARG A 147 -5.16 -24.62 -0.67
N TRP A 148 -6.11 -25.56 -0.63
CA TRP A 148 -6.61 -26.24 -1.82
C TRP A 148 -7.83 -25.57 -2.48
N LYS A 149 -8.33 -24.49 -1.87
CA LYS A 149 -9.48 -23.74 -2.39
C LYS A 149 -9.04 -22.74 -3.47
N LEU A 150 -9.98 -22.45 -4.37
CA LEU A 150 -9.88 -21.34 -5.30
C LEU A 150 -10.42 -20.04 -4.64
N PRO A 151 -10.00 -18.85 -5.08
CA PRO A 151 -10.51 -17.57 -4.54
C PRO A 151 -12.05 -17.46 -4.52
N GLY A 152 -12.71 -17.98 -5.56
CA GLY A 152 -14.18 -18.01 -5.63
C GLY A 152 -14.88 -18.87 -4.58
N GLN A 153 -14.17 -19.70 -3.84
CA GLN A 153 -14.67 -20.57 -2.77
C GLN A 153 -14.43 -19.96 -1.37
N LEU A 154 -13.85 -18.77 -1.30
CA LEU A 154 -13.51 -18.06 -0.08
C LEU A 154 -14.38 -16.82 0.09
N SER A 155 -14.57 -16.37 1.34
CA SER A 155 -15.21 -15.09 1.62
C SER A 155 -14.27 -13.92 1.25
N GLY A 156 -14.85 -12.70 1.11
CA GLY A 156 -14.05 -11.49 0.86
C GLY A 156 -12.94 -11.25 1.91
N GLY A 157 -13.25 -11.48 3.19
CA GLY A 157 -12.26 -11.37 4.27
C GLY A 157 -11.18 -12.46 4.22
N GLN A 158 -11.52 -13.69 3.79
CA GLN A 158 -10.52 -14.74 3.58
C GLN A 158 -9.62 -14.41 2.38
N ASN A 159 -10.18 -13.92 1.28
CA ASN A 159 -9.40 -13.47 0.12
C ASN A 159 -8.46 -12.32 0.50
N GLN A 160 -8.92 -11.36 1.33
CA GLN A 160 -8.05 -10.29 1.82
C GLN A 160 -6.89 -10.83 2.66
N ARG A 161 -7.13 -11.83 3.51
CA ARG A 161 -6.06 -12.52 4.27
C ARG A 161 -5.05 -13.22 3.35
N ILE A 162 -5.50 -13.80 2.24
CA ILE A 162 -4.59 -14.38 1.23
C ILE A 162 -3.73 -13.31 0.56
N ILE A 163 -4.30 -12.15 0.20
CA ILE A 163 -3.54 -11.02 -0.35
C ILE A 163 -2.48 -10.53 0.64
N ILE A 164 -2.85 -10.43 1.93
CA ILE A 164 -1.90 -10.08 2.99
C ILE A 164 -0.80 -11.15 3.11
N ALA A 165 -1.16 -12.44 3.10
CA ALA A 165 -0.21 -13.55 3.14
C ALA A 165 0.78 -13.49 1.96
N ARG A 166 0.31 -13.18 0.75
CA ARG A 166 1.18 -12.97 -0.44
C ARG A 166 2.16 -11.81 -0.23
N ALA A 167 1.69 -10.71 0.35
CA ALA A 167 2.54 -9.53 0.58
C ALA A 167 3.64 -9.80 1.61
N ILE A 168 3.35 -10.55 2.69
CA ILE A 168 4.35 -10.90 3.71
C ILE A 168 5.24 -12.08 3.30
N ALA A 169 4.81 -12.93 2.35
CA ALA A 169 5.56 -14.09 1.87
C ALA A 169 6.97 -13.71 1.36
N THR A 170 7.13 -12.52 0.79
CA THR A 170 8.41 -12.03 0.28
C THR A 170 9.35 -11.50 1.37
N ARG A 171 8.90 -11.46 2.64
CA ARG A 171 9.60 -10.83 3.77
C ARG A 171 9.82 -9.33 3.50
N ALA A 172 8.81 -8.67 2.96
CA ALA A 172 8.83 -7.25 2.65
C ALA A 172 9.12 -6.41 3.90
N ARG A 173 9.78 -5.27 3.70
CA ARG A 173 10.06 -4.28 4.76
C ARG A 173 9.11 -3.09 4.68
N LEU A 174 8.55 -2.83 3.51
CA LEU A 174 7.56 -1.79 3.26
C LEU A 174 6.36 -2.40 2.53
N ILE A 175 5.17 -2.18 3.07
CA ILE A 175 3.93 -2.53 2.39
C ILE A 175 3.11 -1.25 2.15
N VAL A 176 2.75 -1.02 0.91
CA VAL A 176 1.80 0.03 0.51
C VAL A 176 0.40 -0.56 0.61
N CYS A 177 -0.45 0.00 1.45
CA CYS A 177 -1.84 -0.40 1.63
C CYS A 177 -2.73 0.66 0.93
N ASP A 178 -3.27 0.34 -0.24
CA ASP A 178 -4.18 1.25 -0.97
C ASP A 178 -5.63 0.83 -0.72
N GLU A 179 -6.27 1.46 0.28
CA GLU A 179 -7.62 1.18 0.75
C GLU A 179 -7.89 -0.30 1.08
N PRO A 180 -7.08 -0.96 1.91
CA PRO A 180 -7.05 -2.42 2.04
C PRO A 180 -8.29 -3.04 2.65
N VAL A 181 -9.23 -2.25 3.19
CA VAL A 181 -10.45 -2.73 3.87
C VAL A 181 -11.74 -2.12 3.32
N SER A 182 -11.70 -1.18 2.38
CA SER A 182 -12.87 -0.40 1.94
C SER A 182 -13.98 -1.23 1.29
N ALA A 183 -13.65 -2.39 0.71
CA ALA A 183 -14.61 -3.30 0.07
C ALA A 183 -15.18 -4.39 1.01
N LEU A 184 -14.83 -4.35 2.31
CA LEU A 184 -15.22 -5.35 3.29
C LEU A 184 -16.32 -4.84 4.24
N ASP A 185 -17.08 -5.75 4.82
CA ASP A 185 -18.04 -5.44 5.89
C ASP A 185 -17.32 -4.92 7.14
N VAL A 186 -17.97 -4.00 7.88
CA VAL A 186 -17.38 -3.30 9.06
C VAL A 186 -16.78 -4.28 10.09
N SER A 187 -17.45 -5.41 10.36
CA SER A 187 -16.97 -6.42 11.30
C SER A 187 -15.68 -7.11 10.84
N VAL A 188 -15.54 -7.30 9.52
CA VAL A 188 -14.36 -7.90 8.88
C VAL A 188 -13.23 -6.90 8.78
N GLN A 189 -13.55 -5.61 8.52
CA GLN A 189 -12.55 -4.53 8.48
C GLN A 189 -11.71 -4.49 9.76
N GLY A 190 -12.36 -4.48 10.95
CA GLY A 190 -11.66 -4.48 12.24
C GLY A 190 -10.72 -5.67 12.42
N GLN A 191 -11.12 -6.86 11.97
CA GLN A 191 -10.27 -8.05 12.04
C GLN A 191 -9.04 -7.94 11.15
N ILE A 192 -9.18 -7.39 9.93
CA ILE A 192 -8.06 -7.18 9.00
C ILE A 192 -7.10 -6.10 9.51
N LEU A 193 -7.63 -4.99 10.06
CA LEU A 193 -6.79 -3.95 10.64
C LEU A 193 -5.97 -4.48 11.83
N ASN A 194 -6.58 -5.23 12.73
CA ASN A 194 -5.87 -5.84 13.86
C ASN A 194 -4.82 -6.85 13.38
N LEU A 195 -5.12 -7.63 12.33
CA LEU A 195 -4.13 -8.50 11.71
C LEU A 195 -2.93 -7.72 11.18
N LEU A 196 -3.14 -6.62 10.46
CA LEU A 196 -2.06 -5.77 9.94
C LEU A 196 -1.22 -5.16 11.06
N ILE A 197 -1.82 -4.75 12.19
CA ILE A 197 -1.10 -4.26 13.37
C ILE A 197 -0.22 -5.37 13.96
N SER A 198 -0.77 -6.56 14.19
CA SER A 198 0.00 -7.69 14.73
C SER A 198 1.17 -8.06 13.82
N LEU A 199 0.94 -8.10 12.50
CA LEU A 199 1.99 -8.38 11.52
C LEU A 199 3.06 -7.29 11.48
N LYS A 200 2.68 -6.00 11.65
CA LYS A 200 3.64 -4.89 11.75
C LYS A 200 4.62 -5.12 12.90
N GLU A 201 4.11 -5.47 14.07
CA GLU A 201 4.92 -5.71 15.28
C GLU A 201 5.77 -6.97 15.15
N GLU A 202 5.18 -8.09 14.72
CA GLU A 202 5.85 -9.39 14.61
C GLU A 202 6.97 -9.38 13.55
N LEU A 203 6.70 -8.77 12.38
CA LEU A 203 7.61 -8.81 11.23
C LEU A 203 8.41 -7.51 11.04
N ASN A 204 8.27 -6.52 11.94
CA ASN A 204 8.90 -5.21 11.86
C ASN A 204 8.59 -4.50 10.52
N LEU A 205 7.33 -4.52 10.10
CA LEU A 205 6.88 -3.91 8.86
C LEU A 205 6.71 -2.40 9.01
N SER A 206 6.85 -1.71 7.87
CA SER A 206 6.47 -0.31 7.75
C SER A 206 5.32 -0.20 6.75
N TYR A 207 4.38 0.71 6.99
CA TYR A 207 3.24 0.90 6.11
C TYR A 207 3.19 2.31 5.51
N LEU A 208 2.97 2.40 4.20
CA LEU A 208 2.37 3.57 3.58
C LEU A 208 0.88 3.25 3.40
N PHE A 209 0.04 3.83 4.25
CA PHE A 209 -1.36 3.47 4.37
C PHE A 209 -2.27 4.53 3.75
N ILE A 210 -3.01 4.18 2.71
CA ILE A 210 -3.96 5.07 2.03
C ILE A 210 -5.36 4.68 2.45
N SER A 211 -6.12 5.64 2.97
CA SER A 211 -7.52 5.48 3.30
C SER A 211 -8.27 6.80 3.17
N HIS A 212 -9.56 6.71 2.94
CA HIS A 212 -10.48 7.84 3.07
C HIS A 212 -11.20 7.83 4.43
N ASP A 213 -10.98 6.84 5.29
CA ASP A 213 -11.57 6.75 6.62
C ASP A 213 -10.56 7.18 7.70
N ILE A 214 -10.89 8.29 8.39
CA ILE A 214 -10.06 8.87 9.46
C ILE A 214 -9.93 7.91 10.65
N LYS A 215 -10.97 7.14 10.97
CA LYS A 215 -10.94 6.18 12.09
C LYS A 215 -9.93 5.07 11.82
N VAL A 216 -9.87 4.60 10.57
CA VAL A 216 -8.87 3.64 10.12
C VAL A 216 -7.46 4.22 10.23
N ILE A 217 -7.25 5.47 9.77
CA ILE A 217 -5.95 6.14 9.84
C ILE A 217 -5.50 6.35 11.29
N ARG A 218 -6.39 6.82 12.17
CA ARG A 218 -6.09 7.00 13.61
C ARG A 218 -5.67 5.69 14.27
N HIS A 219 -6.27 4.58 13.86
CA HIS A 219 -5.97 3.27 14.43
C HIS A 219 -4.67 2.65 13.89
N MET A 220 -4.33 2.91 12.62
CA MET A 220 -3.24 2.23 11.90
C MET A 220 -1.94 3.01 11.84
N CYS A 221 -1.98 4.35 11.95
CA CYS A 221 -0.86 5.18 11.54
C CYS A 221 -0.26 5.96 12.72
N ASP A 222 1.05 6.11 12.70
CA ASP A 222 1.80 6.94 13.63
C ASP A 222 1.80 8.41 13.18
N ARG A 223 1.89 8.63 11.86
CA ARG A 223 1.89 9.94 11.21
C ARG A 223 0.91 9.99 10.06
N ILE A 224 0.50 11.19 9.69
CA ILE A 224 -0.45 11.44 8.62
C ILE A 224 0.03 12.55 7.69
N ALA A 225 -0.23 12.41 6.40
CA ALA A 225 -0.10 13.44 5.39
C ALA A 225 -1.45 13.65 4.70
N VAL A 226 -1.92 14.89 4.67
CA VAL A 226 -3.20 15.28 4.07
C VAL A 226 -2.96 15.79 2.66
N MET A 227 -3.57 15.14 1.67
CA MET A 227 -3.44 15.51 0.25
C MET A 227 -4.66 16.25 -0.28
N LYS A 228 -4.40 17.33 -1.01
CA LYS A 228 -5.39 18.08 -1.78
C LYS A 228 -4.83 18.44 -3.15
N ASN A 229 -5.56 18.13 -4.22
CA ASN A 229 -5.21 18.53 -5.60
C ASN A 229 -3.75 18.17 -5.99
N GLY A 230 -3.25 17.04 -5.54
CA GLY A 230 -1.89 16.57 -5.84
C GLY A 230 -0.79 17.10 -4.91
N GLU A 231 -1.11 17.89 -3.90
CA GLU A 231 -0.16 18.47 -2.95
C GLU A 231 -0.40 17.94 -1.53
N ILE A 232 0.64 17.87 -0.70
CA ILE A 232 0.49 17.68 0.75
C ILE A 232 0.27 19.06 1.36
N VAL A 233 -0.90 19.28 1.97
CA VAL A 233 -1.28 20.56 2.58
C VAL A 233 -1.01 20.58 4.08
N GLU A 234 -0.96 19.43 4.72
CA GLU A 234 -0.64 19.29 6.14
C GLU A 234 -0.02 17.92 6.42
N MET A 235 0.93 17.85 7.35
CA MET A 235 1.58 16.60 7.75
C MET A 235 2.08 16.72 9.18
N GLY A 236 1.86 15.67 9.99
CA GLY A 236 2.28 15.62 11.38
C GLY A 236 2.04 14.26 12.02
N ASP A 237 2.15 14.21 13.34
CA ASP A 237 1.71 13.04 14.10
C ASP A 237 0.18 12.93 14.02
N VAL A 238 -0.34 11.71 13.97
CA VAL A 238 -1.75 11.48 13.65
C VAL A 238 -2.69 12.19 14.62
N GLU A 239 -2.40 12.12 15.92
CA GLU A 239 -3.24 12.75 16.95
C GLU A 239 -3.21 14.28 16.84
N ASP A 240 -2.02 14.88 16.61
CA ASP A 240 -1.89 16.33 16.48
C ASP A 240 -2.68 16.87 15.29
N VAL A 241 -2.56 16.24 14.13
CA VAL A 241 -3.25 16.69 12.90
C VAL A 241 -4.76 16.45 12.97
N LEU A 242 -5.20 15.35 13.59
CA LEU A 242 -6.62 15.04 13.67
C LEU A 242 -7.36 15.84 14.77
N ASP A 243 -6.71 16.09 15.90
CA ASP A 243 -7.33 16.81 17.03
C ASP A 243 -7.13 18.32 16.95
N ASN A 244 -6.07 18.81 16.30
CA ASN A 244 -5.77 20.23 16.16
C ASN A 244 -5.28 20.62 14.76
N PRO A 245 -6.10 20.39 13.71
CA PRO A 245 -5.73 20.65 12.32
C PRO A 245 -5.44 22.13 12.08
N GLN A 246 -4.29 22.45 11.51
CA GLN A 246 -3.87 23.80 11.23
C GLN A 246 -4.38 24.30 9.88
N HIS A 247 -4.45 23.42 8.88
CA HIS A 247 -4.90 23.78 7.54
C HIS A 247 -6.43 23.77 7.43
N GLU A 248 -7.03 24.78 6.82
CA GLU A 248 -8.50 24.91 6.66
C GLU A 248 -9.12 23.69 5.95
N TYR A 249 -8.45 23.18 4.93
CA TYR A 249 -8.92 21.99 4.22
C TYR A 249 -8.94 20.74 5.13
N THR A 250 -7.91 20.55 5.95
CA THR A 250 -7.85 19.42 6.91
C THR A 250 -9.03 19.48 7.88
N ARG A 251 -9.37 20.65 8.40
CA ARG A 251 -10.55 20.84 9.28
C ARG A 251 -11.83 20.43 8.58
N LYS A 252 -12.07 20.93 7.36
CA LYS A 252 -13.25 20.57 6.56
C LYS A 252 -13.31 19.08 6.23
N LEU A 253 -12.16 18.48 5.93
CA LEU A 253 -12.07 17.05 5.61
C LEU A 253 -12.45 16.19 6.83
N ILE A 254 -11.94 16.55 8.01
CA ILE A 254 -12.23 15.87 9.28
C ILE A 254 -13.72 16.01 9.63
N GLU A 255 -14.26 17.24 9.57
CA GLU A 255 -15.69 17.52 9.83
C GLU A 255 -16.64 16.74 8.90
N ALA A 256 -16.23 16.50 7.66
CA ALA A 256 -17.05 15.75 6.68
C ALA A 256 -16.98 14.22 6.84
N MET A 257 -16.01 13.71 7.59
CA MET A 257 -15.73 12.27 7.76
C MET A 257 -16.09 11.74 9.18
N LEU A 258 -16.36 12.64 10.15
CA LEU A 258 -16.83 12.29 11.49
C LEU A 258 -18.35 12.08 11.51
#